data_05366334c87e62849da81366f04b4f04
#
_entry.id   05366334c87e62849da81366f04b4f04
#
_cell.length_a   1.000
_cell.length_b   1.000
_cell.length_c   1.000
_cell.angle_alpha   90.00
_cell.angle_beta   90.00
_cell.angle_gamma   90.00
#
_symmetry.space_group_name_H-M   'P 1'
#
loop_
_entity.id
_entity.type
_entity.pdbx_description
1 polymer ?
#
loop_
_entity_poly.entity_id
_entity_poly.type
_entity_poly.pdbx_seq_one_letter_code
_entity_poly.pdbx_strand_id
1 'polypeptide(L)'
;MGRLLSLLASETGLSEYDVRRIVGNAPIRYKTYTIKKKNGDDRTISQPARELKALQRILMHEVLSNLPVHSAATAYRSGVSIRNNAAAHAENGPILKFDFEDFFPSIRSSDWQSYCQRTSIFDDPEDVRVSTSIFFSQILGLTRFEASNRRPLIAHAIKYSDV
;
A
#
# COMPACT_ATOMS: atom_id res chain seq x y z
N MET A 1 1.94 -18.13 16.28
CA MET A 1 3.01 -17.91 15.28
C MET A 1 2.35 -17.41 14.03
N GLY A 2 2.71 -16.19 13.58
CA GLY A 2 1.96 -15.49 12.54
C GLY A 2 1.96 -16.24 11.21
N ARG A 3 0.79 -16.42 10.62
CA ARG A 3 0.62 -17.09 9.31
C ARG A 3 1.31 -16.33 8.19
N LEU A 4 1.45 -14.99 8.34
CA LEU A 4 2.02 -14.14 7.32
C LEU A 4 3.52 -14.41 7.10
N LEU A 5 4.29 -14.65 8.15
CA LEU A 5 5.73 -14.97 8.01
C LEU A 5 5.94 -16.29 7.27
N SER A 6 5.16 -17.33 7.60
CA SER A 6 5.23 -18.62 6.90
C SER A 6 4.81 -18.48 5.43
N LEU A 7 3.78 -17.67 5.14
CA LEU A 7 3.38 -17.36 3.77
C LEU A 7 4.53 -16.68 2.99
N LEU A 8 5.12 -15.62 3.58
CA LEU A 8 6.22 -14.89 2.94
C LEU A 8 7.45 -15.77 2.72
N ALA A 9 7.76 -16.67 3.67
CA ALA A 9 8.85 -17.63 3.54
C ALA A 9 8.58 -18.61 2.39
N SER A 10 7.38 -19.19 2.34
CA SER A 10 6.97 -20.11 1.26
C SER A 10 7.06 -19.46 -0.12
N GLU A 11 6.50 -18.24 -0.28
CA GLU A 11 6.47 -17.54 -1.55
C GLU A 11 7.84 -17.03 -2.03
N THR A 12 8.76 -16.76 -1.11
CA THR A 12 10.12 -16.30 -1.46
C THR A 12 11.14 -17.42 -1.56
N GLY A 13 10.86 -18.60 -1.03
CA GLY A 13 11.83 -19.69 -0.84
C GLY A 13 12.89 -19.39 0.22
N LEU A 14 12.69 -18.36 1.05
CA LEU A 14 13.58 -17.99 2.15
C LEU A 14 13.17 -18.71 3.44
N SER A 15 14.12 -18.82 4.39
CA SER A 15 13.78 -19.23 5.74
C SER A 15 12.95 -18.16 6.45
N GLU A 16 12.09 -18.54 7.42
CA GLU A 16 11.37 -17.57 8.24
C GLU A 16 12.33 -16.62 8.98
N TYR A 17 13.50 -17.11 9.38
CA TYR A 17 14.54 -16.30 9.98
C TYR A 17 15.01 -15.16 9.05
N ASP A 18 15.26 -15.46 7.77
CA ASP A 18 15.68 -14.46 6.79
C ASP A 18 14.56 -13.47 6.51
N VAL A 19 13.31 -13.94 6.39
CA VAL A 19 12.15 -13.06 6.25
C VAL A 19 12.03 -12.12 7.46
N ARG A 20 12.14 -12.62 8.70
CA ARG A 20 12.13 -11.80 9.91
C ARG A 20 13.22 -10.74 9.89
N ARG A 21 14.42 -11.09 9.45
CA ARG A 21 15.55 -10.16 9.32
C ARG A 21 15.27 -9.06 8.29
N ILE A 22 14.67 -9.40 7.15
CA ILE A 22 14.28 -8.41 6.13
C ILE A 22 13.21 -7.50 6.70
N VAL A 23 12.16 -8.04 7.33
CA VAL A 23 11.04 -7.30 7.93
C VAL A 23 11.52 -6.37 9.04
N GLY A 24 12.42 -6.84 9.93
CA GLY A 24 12.96 -6.03 11.02
C GLY A 24 13.73 -4.80 10.53
N ASN A 25 14.34 -4.88 9.34
CA ASN A 25 15.06 -3.77 8.71
C ASN A 25 14.21 -3.03 7.66
N ALA A 26 13.01 -3.49 7.36
CA ALA A 26 12.18 -2.96 6.27
C ALA A 26 11.97 -1.44 6.35
N PRO A 27 11.66 -0.85 7.52
CA PRO A 27 11.37 0.57 7.63
C PRO A 27 12.51 1.50 7.20
N ILE A 28 13.75 1.02 7.22
CA ILE A 28 14.96 1.81 6.85
C ILE A 28 15.58 1.38 5.52
N ARG A 29 15.03 0.37 4.85
CA ARG A 29 15.60 -0.19 3.60
C ARG A 29 15.00 0.46 2.36
N TYR A 30 15.15 1.78 2.26
CA TYR A 30 14.74 2.57 1.11
C TYR A 30 15.90 3.40 0.58
N LYS A 31 16.01 3.49 -0.76
CA LYS A 31 16.87 4.45 -1.44
C LYS A 31 16.03 5.67 -1.81
N THR A 32 16.39 6.83 -1.29
CA THR A 32 15.71 8.10 -1.59
C THR A 32 16.52 8.88 -2.62
N TYR A 33 15.84 9.38 -3.65
CA TYR A 33 16.40 10.26 -4.67
C TYR A 33 15.35 11.21 -5.21
N THR A 34 15.79 12.30 -5.84
CA THR A 34 14.90 13.34 -6.37
C THR A 34 14.86 13.26 -7.90
N ILE A 35 13.70 13.44 -8.48
CA ILE A 35 13.48 13.58 -9.92
C ILE A 35 12.73 14.88 -10.21
N LYS A 36 12.94 15.47 -11.39
CA LYS A 36 12.17 16.63 -11.84
C LYS A 36 10.80 16.21 -12.33
N LYS A 37 9.76 16.93 -11.90
CA LYS A 37 8.42 16.84 -12.48
C LYS A 37 8.38 17.55 -13.85
N LYS A 38 7.32 17.31 -14.64
CA LYS A 38 7.13 17.99 -15.93
C LYS A 38 7.01 19.53 -15.81
N ASN A 39 6.54 20.00 -14.66
CA ASN A 39 6.42 21.45 -14.35
C ASN A 39 7.72 22.06 -13.78
N GLY A 40 8.80 21.29 -13.66
CA GLY A 40 10.09 21.74 -13.14
C GLY A 40 10.32 21.53 -11.64
N ASP A 41 9.26 21.27 -10.86
CA ASP A 41 9.36 21.01 -9.42
C ASP A 41 10.11 19.71 -9.13
N ASP A 42 10.63 19.61 -7.93
CA ASP A 42 11.27 18.40 -7.43
C ASP A 42 10.24 17.41 -6.87
N ARG A 43 10.46 16.12 -7.17
CA ARG A 43 9.72 15.01 -6.58
C ARG A 43 10.69 14.03 -5.94
N THR A 44 10.55 13.84 -4.64
CA THR A 44 11.29 12.82 -3.91
C THR A 44 10.67 11.44 -4.18
N ILE A 45 11.51 10.49 -4.51
CA ILE A 45 11.16 9.08 -4.72
C ILE A 45 11.86 8.25 -3.65
N SER A 46 11.09 7.43 -2.95
CA SER A 46 11.62 6.43 -2.02
C SER A 46 11.42 5.04 -2.62
N GLN A 47 12.52 4.40 -2.96
CA GLN A 47 12.52 3.10 -3.60
C GLN A 47 12.90 2.02 -2.58
N PRO A 48 12.04 1.04 -2.29
CA PRO A 48 12.36 -0.06 -1.40
C PRO A 48 13.48 -0.94 -1.97
N ALA A 49 14.30 -1.54 -1.10
CA ALA A 49 15.26 -2.56 -1.47
C ALA A 49 14.56 -3.73 -2.18
N ARG A 50 15.32 -4.46 -3.00
CA ARG A 50 14.78 -5.51 -3.88
C ARG A 50 14.00 -6.58 -3.10
N GLU A 51 14.53 -7.03 -1.98
CA GLU A 51 13.93 -8.05 -1.12
C GLU A 51 12.64 -7.52 -0.49
N LEU A 52 12.67 -6.30 0.05
CA LEU A 52 11.47 -5.66 0.61
C LEU A 52 10.37 -5.49 -0.44
N LYS A 53 10.74 -5.09 -1.65
CA LYS A 53 9.80 -4.97 -2.77
C LYS A 53 9.16 -6.31 -3.15
N ALA A 54 9.89 -7.43 -3.02
CA ALA A 54 9.35 -8.76 -3.23
C ALA A 54 8.28 -9.08 -2.17
N LEU A 55 8.57 -8.85 -0.87
CA LEU A 55 7.60 -9.04 0.21
C LEU A 55 6.36 -8.17 0.03
N GLN A 56 6.52 -6.89 -0.36
CA GLN A 56 5.40 -6.01 -0.66
C GLN A 56 4.50 -6.55 -1.78
N ARG A 57 5.08 -7.13 -2.84
CA ARG A 57 4.31 -7.71 -3.94
C ARG A 57 3.52 -8.94 -3.52
N ILE A 58 4.11 -9.82 -2.71
CA ILE A 58 3.44 -11.00 -2.18
C ILE A 58 2.25 -10.55 -1.32
N LEU A 59 2.45 -9.64 -0.38
CA LEU A 59 1.36 -9.10 0.43
C LEU A 59 0.24 -8.49 -0.42
N MET A 60 0.59 -7.74 -1.46
CA MET A 60 -0.38 -7.16 -2.38
C MET A 60 -1.20 -8.23 -3.08
N HIS A 61 -0.56 -9.31 -3.52
CA HIS A 61 -1.21 -10.36 -4.30
C HIS A 61 -2.02 -11.32 -3.41
N GLU A 62 -1.42 -11.81 -2.33
CA GLU A 62 -2.01 -12.88 -1.52
C GLU A 62 -3.01 -12.37 -0.48
N VAL A 63 -2.83 -11.14 0.00
CA VAL A 63 -3.64 -10.58 1.09
C VAL A 63 -4.54 -9.46 0.58
N LEU A 64 -3.95 -8.39 0.05
CA LEU A 64 -4.70 -7.16 -0.24
C LEU A 64 -5.61 -7.27 -1.46
N SER A 65 -5.30 -8.13 -2.42
CA SER A 65 -6.16 -8.35 -3.61
C SER A 65 -7.54 -8.90 -3.25
N ASN A 66 -7.66 -9.53 -2.09
CA ASN A 66 -8.90 -10.11 -1.58
C ASN A 66 -9.74 -9.13 -0.76
N LEU A 67 -9.23 -7.93 -0.49
CA LEU A 67 -9.97 -6.94 0.28
C LEU A 67 -11.10 -6.33 -0.55
N PRO A 68 -12.25 -6.05 0.10
CA PRO A 68 -13.35 -5.38 -0.57
C PRO A 68 -12.93 -3.97 -1.01
N VAL A 69 -13.26 -3.62 -2.24
CA VAL A 69 -13.00 -2.30 -2.82
C VAL A 69 -14.33 -1.65 -3.13
N HIS A 70 -14.55 -0.43 -2.64
CA HIS A 70 -15.79 0.30 -2.90
C HIS A 70 -16.05 0.46 -4.40
N SER A 71 -17.31 0.38 -4.83
CA SER A 71 -17.70 0.42 -6.26
C SER A 71 -17.29 1.70 -6.97
N ALA A 72 -17.26 2.83 -6.26
CA ALA A 72 -16.81 4.13 -6.79
C ALA A 72 -15.28 4.19 -7.04
N ALA A 73 -14.50 3.27 -6.47
CA ALA A 73 -13.06 3.22 -6.70
C ALA A 73 -12.75 2.51 -8.02
N THR A 74 -12.68 3.26 -9.11
CA THR A 74 -12.43 2.73 -10.46
C THR A 74 -10.97 2.55 -10.80
N ALA A 75 -10.08 3.24 -10.10
CA ALA A 75 -8.64 3.12 -10.30
C ALA A 75 -8.13 1.77 -9.77
N TYR A 76 -7.17 1.19 -10.50
CA TYR A 76 -6.45 -0.04 -10.12
C TYR A 76 -7.30 -1.32 -10.01
N ARG A 77 -8.53 -1.31 -10.48
CA ARG A 77 -9.41 -2.49 -10.57
C ARG A 77 -9.19 -3.22 -11.88
N SER A 78 -9.09 -4.53 -11.81
CA SER A 78 -9.07 -5.37 -13.00
C SER A 78 -10.41 -5.26 -13.77
N GLY A 79 -10.33 -5.15 -15.09
CA GLY A 79 -11.52 -5.04 -15.94
C GLY A 79 -12.17 -3.64 -15.98
N VAL A 80 -11.67 -2.66 -15.22
CA VAL A 80 -12.16 -1.28 -15.25
C VAL A 80 -11.14 -0.38 -15.95
N SER A 81 -11.60 0.37 -16.92
CA SER A 81 -10.78 1.28 -17.72
C SER A 81 -11.13 2.76 -17.46
N ILE A 82 -10.27 3.67 -17.92
CA ILE A 82 -10.54 5.12 -17.91
C ILE A 82 -11.84 5.42 -18.66
N ARG A 83 -12.14 4.67 -19.74
CA ARG A 83 -13.39 4.81 -20.50
C ARG A 83 -14.62 4.47 -19.65
N ASN A 84 -14.57 3.42 -18.82
CA ASN A 84 -15.65 3.08 -17.91
C ASN A 84 -15.90 4.18 -16.88
N ASN A 85 -14.83 4.76 -16.32
CA ASN A 85 -14.94 5.87 -15.40
C ASN A 85 -15.56 7.11 -16.09
N ALA A 86 -15.08 7.48 -17.27
CA ALA A 86 -15.63 8.59 -18.02
C ALA A 86 -17.11 8.38 -18.41
N ALA A 87 -17.48 7.16 -18.84
CA ALA A 87 -18.85 6.81 -19.21
C ALA A 87 -19.83 6.95 -18.05
N ALA A 88 -19.41 6.65 -16.81
CA ALA A 88 -20.24 6.82 -15.63
C ALA A 88 -20.66 8.29 -15.37
N HIS A 89 -19.97 9.26 -15.99
CA HIS A 89 -20.22 10.68 -15.82
C HIS A 89 -20.74 11.36 -17.10
N ALA A 90 -20.78 10.65 -18.23
CA ALA A 90 -21.02 11.23 -19.56
C ALA A 90 -22.42 11.87 -19.71
N GLU A 91 -23.43 11.33 -19.02
CA GLU A 91 -24.82 11.82 -19.08
C GLU A 91 -25.20 12.69 -17.88
N ASN A 92 -24.26 12.96 -16.98
CA ASN A 92 -24.49 13.78 -15.79
C ASN A 92 -24.25 15.27 -16.13
N GLY A 93 -24.88 16.16 -15.33
CA GLY A 93 -24.69 17.61 -15.44
C GLY A 93 -23.28 18.07 -15.08
N PRO A 94 -23.11 19.28 -14.53
CA PRO A 94 -21.81 19.83 -14.19
C PRO A 94 -21.00 18.89 -13.29
N ILE A 95 -19.71 18.68 -13.62
CA ILE A 95 -18.81 17.79 -12.89
C ILE A 95 -17.92 18.62 -11.96
N LEU A 96 -17.90 18.29 -10.68
CA LEU A 96 -16.93 18.80 -9.72
C LEU A 96 -15.77 17.82 -9.60
N LYS A 97 -14.53 18.30 -9.79
CA LYS A 97 -13.32 17.52 -9.62
C LYS A 97 -12.58 17.97 -8.36
N PHE A 98 -12.36 17.04 -7.46
CA PHE A 98 -11.51 17.23 -6.27
C PHE A 98 -10.26 16.38 -6.40
N ASP A 99 -9.14 16.89 -5.91
CA ASP A 99 -7.89 16.14 -5.77
C ASP A 99 -7.38 16.31 -4.33
N PHE A 100 -6.84 15.24 -3.77
CA PHE A 100 -6.30 15.27 -2.41
C PHE A 100 -4.80 15.54 -2.48
N GLU A 101 -4.37 16.65 -1.87
CA GLU A 101 -2.96 16.93 -1.70
C GLU A 101 -2.32 15.87 -0.79
N ASP A 102 -1.14 15.38 -1.21
CA ASP A 102 -0.36 14.39 -0.46
C ASP A 102 -1.15 13.17 0.04
N PHE A 103 -2.11 12.69 -0.77
CA PHE A 103 -2.99 11.57 -0.40
C PHE A 103 -2.24 10.37 0.16
N PHE A 104 -1.24 9.84 -0.56
CA PHE A 104 -0.48 8.67 -0.09
C PHE A 104 0.40 8.97 1.14
N PRO A 105 1.15 10.08 1.18
CA PRO A 105 1.91 10.46 2.37
C PRO A 105 1.04 10.72 3.60
N SER A 106 -0.25 11.03 3.44
CA SER A 106 -1.17 11.25 4.55
C SER A 106 -1.61 9.97 5.26
N ILE A 107 -1.42 8.79 4.64
CA ILE A 107 -1.77 7.50 5.23
C ILE A 107 -0.69 7.11 6.22
N ARG A 108 -1.09 6.87 7.46
CA ARG A 108 -0.20 6.52 8.57
C ARG A 108 -0.26 5.03 8.89
N SER A 109 0.76 4.53 9.55
CA SER A 109 0.78 3.15 10.06
C SER A 109 -0.37 2.87 11.04
N SER A 110 -0.79 3.88 11.82
CA SER A 110 -1.96 3.80 12.70
C SER A 110 -3.27 3.56 11.93
N ASP A 111 -3.43 4.15 10.73
CA ASP A 111 -4.62 3.96 9.91
C ASP A 111 -4.71 2.50 9.43
N TRP A 112 -3.57 1.95 9.01
CA TRP A 112 -3.46 0.55 8.64
C TRP A 112 -3.76 -0.40 9.81
N GLN A 113 -3.19 -0.13 10.98
CA GLN A 113 -3.45 -0.94 12.18
C GLN A 113 -4.93 -0.90 12.59
N SER A 114 -5.53 0.29 12.58
CA SER A 114 -6.96 0.45 12.85
C SER A 114 -7.83 -0.28 11.83
N TYR A 115 -7.46 -0.23 10.56
CA TYR A 115 -8.13 -0.98 9.50
C TYR A 115 -8.04 -2.50 9.74
N CYS A 116 -6.86 -3.03 10.06
CA CYS A 116 -6.66 -4.45 10.37
C CYS A 116 -7.53 -4.90 11.55
N GLN A 117 -7.62 -4.07 12.60
CA GLN A 117 -8.46 -4.36 13.77
C GLN A 117 -9.95 -4.41 13.44
N ARG A 118 -10.45 -3.43 12.65
CA ARG A 118 -11.86 -3.38 12.28
C ARG A 118 -12.29 -4.50 11.34
N THR A 119 -11.44 -4.89 10.43
CA THR A 119 -11.75 -5.88 9.39
C THR A 119 -11.32 -7.29 9.74
N SER A 120 -10.58 -7.46 10.85
CA SER A 120 -10.00 -8.76 11.26
C SER A 120 -9.28 -9.47 10.12
N ILE A 121 -8.57 -8.69 9.27
CA ILE A 121 -7.82 -9.23 8.13
C ILE A 121 -6.67 -10.16 8.57
N PHE A 122 -6.16 -9.95 9.78
CA PHE A 122 -5.19 -10.79 10.45
C PHE A 122 -5.70 -11.19 11.83
N ASP A 123 -5.66 -12.49 12.13
CA ASP A 123 -6.03 -13.03 13.44
C ASP A 123 -4.93 -12.80 14.49
N ASP A 124 -3.67 -12.74 14.04
CA ASP A 124 -2.50 -12.62 14.91
C ASP A 124 -1.96 -11.18 14.89
N PRO A 125 -1.82 -10.53 16.06
CA PRO A 125 -1.19 -9.21 16.18
C PRO A 125 0.24 -9.16 15.61
N GLU A 126 0.94 -10.29 15.54
CA GLU A 126 2.25 -10.37 14.88
C GLU A 126 2.13 -10.07 13.38
N ASP A 127 1.10 -10.60 12.71
CA ASP A 127 0.87 -10.39 11.28
C ASP A 127 0.56 -8.91 10.97
N VAL A 128 -0.16 -8.23 11.86
CA VAL A 128 -0.37 -6.78 11.77
C VAL A 128 0.96 -6.02 11.88
N ARG A 129 1.84 -6.39 12.81
CA ARG A 129 3.16 -5.76 12.95
C ARG A 129 4.05 -6.02 11.74
N VAL A 130 4.09 -7.26 11.25
CA VAL A 130 4.87 -7.65 10.07
C VAL A 130 4.42 -6.86 8.83
N SER A 131 3.12 -6.82 8.55
CA SER A 131 2.58 -6.07 7.41
C SER A 131 2.84 -4.57 7.54
N THR A 132 2.69 -4.00 8.75
CA THR A 132 3.01 -2.60 9.03
C THR A 132 4.47 -2.30 8.71
N SER A 133 5.41 -3.13 9.17
CA SER A 133 6.85 -2.92 8.91
C SER A 133 7.20 -3.01 7.42
N ILE A 134 6.50 -3.84 6.66
CA ILE A 134 6.72 -3.99 5.21
C ILE A 134 6.18 -2.78 4.42
N PHE A 135 5.06 -2.19 4.83
CA PHE A 135 4.41 -1.12 4.09
C PHE A 135 4.88 0.28 4.46
N PHE A 136 5.32 0.50 5.70
CA PHE A 136 5.64 1.84 6.20
C PHE A 136 7.13 2.01 6.47
N SER A 137 7.72 3.05 5.88
CA SER A 137 9.11 3.42 6.13
C SER A 137 9.24 4.35 7.34
N GLN A 138 10.39 4.32 8.00
CA GLN A 138 10.76 5.26 9.08
C GLN A 138 11.67 6.38 8.55
N ILE A 139 11.41 6.91 7.38
CA ILE A 139 12.20 8.01 6.85
C ILE A 139 11.90 9.27 7.66
N LEU A 140 12.93 9.87 8.24
CA LEU A 140 12.86 11.11 9.03
C LEU A 140 12.01 11.04 10.31
N GLY A 141 11.94 9.88 10.98
CA GLY A 141 11.18 9.73 12.22
C GLY A 141 9.66 9.73 12.07
N LEU A 142 9.17 9.76 10.83
CA LEU A 142 7.76 9.65 10.49
C LEU A 142 7.49 8.28 9.85
N THR A 143 6.57 7.53 10.41
CA THR A 143 6.05 6.32 9.75
C THR A 143 5.14 6.75 8.60
N ARG A 144 5.68 6.78 7.37
CA ARG A 144 4.95 7.12 6.16
C ARG A 144 4.73 5.89 5.30
N PHE A 145 3.58 5.86 4.66
CA PHE A 145 3.30 4.87 3.63
C PHE A 145 4.08 5.18 2.36
N GLU A 146 4.97 4.27 1.97
CA GLU A 146 5.72 4.34 0.72
C GLU A 146 5.12 3.37 -0.29
N ALA A 147 4.20 3.88 -1.10
CA ALA A 147 3.72 3.11 -2.24
C ALA A 147 4.84 2.97 -3.27
N SER A 148 5.41 1.78 -3.43
CA SER A 148 6.19 1.49 -4.63
C SER A 148 5.26 1.63 -5.85
N ASN A 149 5.62 2.47 -6.74
CA ASN A 149 5.00 3.05 -7.96
C ASN A 149 3.91 2.29 -8.73
N ARG A 150 3.27 1.25 -8.23
CA ARG A 150 2.35 0.47 -9.08
C ARG A 150 1.01 0.01 -8.52
N ARG A 151 0.66 0.13 -7.23
CA ARG A 151 -0.74 -0.18 -6.79
C ARG A 151 -1.09 0.40 -5.41
N PRO A 152 -1.95 1.39 -5.33
CA PRO A 152 -2.44 1.96 -4.06
C PRO A 152 -3.67 1.24 -3.49
N LEU A 153 -3.75 -0.10 -3.58
CA LEU A 153 -4.90 -0.85 -3.07
C LEU A 153 -5.14 -0.63 -1.57
N ILE A 154 -4.07 -0.49 -0.78
CA ILE A 154 -4.18 -0.20 0.66
C ILE A 154 -4.87 1.14 0.91
N ALA A 155 -4.52 2.17 0.15
CA ALA A 155 -5.10 3.49 0.29
C ALA A 155 -6.61 3.49 0.03
N HIS A 156 -7.04 2.73 -0.98
CA HIS A 156 -8.46 2.55 -1.29
C HIS A 156 -9.19 1.77 -0.19
N ALA A 157 -8.61 0.67 0.27
CA ALA A 157 -9.20 -0.14 1.33
C ALA A 157 -9.38 0.66 2.63
N ILE A 158 -8.37 1.44 3.05
CA ILE A 158 -8.40 2.19 4.31
C ILE A 158 -9.39 3.37 4.25
N LYS A 159 -9.41 4.17 3.18
CA LYS A 159 -10.23 5.40 3.14
C LYS A 159 -11.70 5.21 2.77
N TYR A 160 -12.06 4.10 2.13
CA TYR A 160 -13.43 3.86 1.69
C TYR A 160 -14.16 2.75 2.47
N SER A 161 -13.60 2.29 3.58
CA SER A 161 -14.26 1.32 4.46
C SER A 161 -15.28 1.93 5.42
N ASP A 162 -15.38 3.25 5.47
CA ASP A 162 -16.23 3.97 6.41
C ASP A 162 -17.52 4.55 5.77
N VAL A 163 -17.86 4.13 4.54
CA VAL A 163 -19.10 4.56 3.84
C VAL A 163 -20.06 3.40 3.67
#